data_ab52ca46434e7e6c6605a253b8d82fa6
#
_entry.id   ab52ca46434e7e6c6605a253b8d82fa6
#
_cell.length_a   1.000
_cell.length_b   1.000
_cell.length_c   1.000
_cell.angle_alpha   90.00
_cell.angle_beta   90.00
_cell.angle_gamma   90.00
#
_symmetry.space_group_name_H-M   'P 1'
#
loop_
_entity.id
_entity.type
_entity.pdbx_description
1 polymer ?
#
loop_
_entity_poly.entity_id
_entity_poly.type
_entity_poly.pdbx_seq_one_letter_code
_entity_poly.pdbx_strand_id
1 'polypeptide(L)'
;GFAGLNLAKELDKNKFRVTILDKNNFHSFPPLFYQIASSGLEPSSISFPFRREMRRLKNTNYHFGEVLEIDSKNSTVRTQFETIKYDQLVIASGTTNNFFNQPELKEKVHTLKSTAEAIRLRNEILDRLERACITTDRERRRQLLSFVVVGGGPSGVEVAGALGEMKRYILNKEYPEIDIDDVRVILIEGTDRFLRTMSERASHDAKVYLGHLMIETRLNCMMKSYENNVLHLSTGEEIYCETLIWTAGITGNKINGISDDSITRGNRYIVGSNCKIKGYDNIYALGDIAYLEDESHPNGYPQVAQVAIQQAKHLAKQLNTGADTAFKYVDKGSMATIGRNRAVCDLKFAYLYGRPAWATWMFIHLISILGMRNKVNVLINWVWAYLFYTTSLRLLIRPVKYPIRKHWIDE
;
A
#
# COMPACT_ATOMS: atom_id res chain seq x y z
N GLY A 1 8.77 8.19 0.43
CA GLY A 1 7.35 8.07 0.02
C GLY A 1 6.81 9.33 -0.63
N PHE A 2 5.47 9.46 -0.74
CA PHE A 2 4.83 10.62 -1.38
C PHE A 2 5.19 11.94 -0.68
N ALA A 3 5.14 12.00 0.64
CA ALA A 3 5.40 13.23 1.38
C ALA A 3 6.85 13.70 1.21
N GLY A 4 7.83 12.88 1.59
CA GLY A 4 9.24 13.27 1.57
C GLY A 4 9.74 13.65 0.17
N LEU A 5 9.32 12.90 -0.87
CA LEU A 5 9.72 13.22 -2.24
C LEU A 5 9.11 14.52 -2.75
N ASN A 6 7.82 14.79 -2.46
CA ASN A 6 7.19 16.04 -2.85
C ASN A 6 7.78 17.23 -2.09
N LEU A 7 8.06 17.07 -0.79
CA LEU A 7 8.74 18.11 -0.02
C LEU A 7 10.10 18.48 -0.64
N ALA A 8 10.94 17.48 -0.93
CA ALA A 8 12.26 17.74 -1.51
C ALA A 8 12.21 18.45 -2.87
N LYS A 9 11.14 18.23 -3.65
CA LYS A 9 10.91 18.91 -4.94
C LYS A 9 10.53 20.38 -4.80
N GLU A 10 9.80 20.73 -3.75
CA GLU A 10 9.22 22.06 -3.55
C GLU A 10 10.10 22.98 -2.70
N LEU A 11 11.11 22.44 -2.00
CA LEU A 11 12.05 23.24 -1.20
C LEU A 11 12.95 24.11 -2.08
N ASP A 12 13.18 25.36 -1.66
CA ASP A 12 14.06 26.31 -2.34
C ASP A 12 15.50 25.81 -2.35
N LYS A 13 16.03 25.63 -3.53
CA LYS A 13 17.38 25.08 -3.80
C LYS A 13 18.51 25.96 -3.30
N ASN A 14 18.25 27.24 -3.09
CA ASN A 14 19.24 28.20 -2.60
C ASN A 14 19.24 28.33 -1.08
N LYS A 15 18.14 27.90 -0.42
CA LYS A 15 17.98 28.00 1.04
C LYS A 15 18.28 26.69 1.76
N PHE A 16 18.02 25.55 1.11
CA PHE A 16 18.07 24.25 1.79
C PHE A 16 19.02 23.28 1.08
N ARG A 17 19.81 22.59 1.87
CA ARG A 17 20.50 21.36 1.48
C ARG A 17 19.69 20.20 2.04
N VAL A 18 19.14 19.37 1.16
CA VAL A 18 18.24 18.29 1.51
C VAL A 18 18.96 16.95 1.48
N THR A 19 18.80 16.14 2.51
CA THR A 19 19.23 14.72 2.53
C THR A 19 18.00 13.85 2.70
N ILE A 20 17.73 12.98 1.72
CA ILE A 20 16.67 11.96 1.82
C ILE A 20 17.31 10.66 2.28
N LEU A 21 16.79 10.14 3.41
CA LEU A 21 17.10 8.79 3.91
C LEU A 21 15.95 7.86 3.57
N ASP A 22 16.24 6.75 2.92
CA ASP A 22 15.24 5.68 2.67
C ASP A 22 15.94 4.31 2.63
N LYS A 23 15.30 3.31 3.22
CA LYS A 23 15.77 1.91 3.22
C LYS A 23 15.67 1.23 1.85
N ASN A 24 14.90 1.82 0.92
CA ASN A 24 14.81 1.38 -0.47
C ASN A 24 15.50 2.39 -1.37
N ASN A 25 16.18 1.96 -2.41
CA ASN A 25 16.81 2.85 -3.40
C ASN A 25 15.84 3.35 -4.48
N PHE A 26 14.54 3.13 -4.29
CA PHE A 26 13.49 3.51 -5.24
C PHE A 26 12.22 4.00 -4.52
N HIS A 27 11.50 4.88 -5.19
CA HIS A 27 10.12 5.21 -4.86
C HIS A 27 9.18 4.20 -5.51
N SER A 28 8.25 3.65 -4.76
CA SER A 28 7.18 2.78 -5.26
C SER A 28 5.84 3.49 -5.29
N PHE A 29 4.91 2.96 -6.08
CA PHE A 29 3.53 3.48 -6.19
C PHE A 29 2.53 2.47 -5.60
N PRO A 30 2.28 2.53 -4.28
CA PRO A 30 1.49 1.53 -3.55
C PRO A 30 0.09 1.26 -4.09
N PRO A 31 -0.65 2.23 -4.68
CA PRO A 31 -1.98 1.96 -5.22
C PRO A 31 -2.04 0.87 -6.30
N LEU A 32 -0.90 0.49 -6.89
CA LEU A 32 -0.83 -0.54 -7.92
C LEU A 32 -0.15 -1.84 -7.45
N PHE A 33 0.11 -2.03 -6.17
CA PHE A 33 0.73 -3.26 -5.66
C PHE A 33 -0.14 -4.50 -5.91
N TYR A 34 -1.46 -4.37 -5.84
CA TYR A 34 -2.37 -5.47 -6.13
C TYR A 34 -2.22 -5.97 -7.59
N GLN A 35 -1.86 -5.10 -8.54
CA GLN A 35 -1.60 -5.52 -9.93
C GLN A 35 -0.28 -6.27 -10.08
N ILE A 36 0.73 -6.00 -9.25
CA ILE A 36 1.92 -6.85 -9.19
C ILE A 36 1.53 -8.23 -8.64
N ALA A 37 0.79 -8.25 -7.53
CA ALA A 37 0.37 -9.49 -6.88
C ALA A 37 -0.49 -10.40 -7.77
N SER A 38 -1.31 -9.82 -8.64
CA SER A 38 -2.13 -10.54 -9.61
C SER A 38 -1.46 -10.76 -10.98
N SER A 39 -0.15 -10.52 -11.10
CA SER A 39 0.61 -10.60 -12.35
C SER A 39 0.11 -9.66 -13.47
N GLY A 40 -0.52 -8.54 -13.12
CA GLY A 40 -1.01 -7.54 -14.07
C GLY A 40 0.03 -6.50 -14.47
N LEU A 41 1.03 -6.24 -13.61
CA LEU A 41 2.11 -5.29 -13.86
C LEU A 41 3.46 -5.80 -13.38
N GLU A 42 4.52 -5.39 -14.08
CA GLU A 42 5.88 -5.58 -13.61
C GLU A 42 6.22 -4.64 -12.45
N PRO A 43 6.99 -5.11 -11.45
CA PRO A 43 7.46 -4.27 -10.34
C PRO A 43 8.19 -3.01 -10.80
N SER A 44 8.99 -3.11 -11.85
CA SER A 44 9.76 -2.01 -12.46
C SER A 44 8.89 -0.91 -13.05
N SER A 45 7.66 -1.23 -13.45
CA SER A 45 6.72 -0.27 -14.04
C SER A 45 6.17 0.75 -13.03
N ILE A 46 6.17 0.41 -11.75
CA ILE A 46 5.66 1.26 -10.67
C ILE A 46 6.71 1.58 -9.60
N SER A 47 7.96 1.25 -9.86
CA SER A 47 9.10 1.59 -9.01
C SER A 47 10.06 2.51 -9.75
N PHE A 48 10.50 3.59 -9.10
CA PHE A 48 11.31 4.62 -9.72
C PHE A 48 12.57 4.90 -8.88
N PRO A 49 13.80 4.70 -9.42
CA PRO A 49 15.04 4.89 -8.69
C PRO A 49 15.22 6.31 -8.14
N PHE A 50 15.44 6.46 -6.83
CA PHE A 50 15.65 7.76 -6.18
C PHE A 50 16.80 8.52 -6.81
N ARG A 51 17.95 7.89 -7.07
CA ARG A 51 19.13 8.56 -7.64
C ARG A 51 18.83 9.22 -9.00
N ARG A 52 17.92 8.64 -9.80
CA ARG A 52 17.50 9.23 -11.07
C ARG A 52 16.67 10.51 -10.86
N GLU A 53 15.81 10.52 -9.84
CA GLU A 53 15.00 11.70 -9.49
C GLU A 53 15.87 12.80 -8.90
N MET A 54 16.79 12.44 -7.98
CA MET A 54 17.68 13.38 -7.31
C MET A 54 18.63 14.11 -8.27
N ARG A 55 19.02 13.50 -9.39
CA ARG A 55 19.83 14.20 -10.42
C ARG A 55 19.19 15.49 -10.93
N ARG A 56 17.87 15.63 -10.80
CA ARG A 56 17.12 16.85 -11.20
C ARG A 56 17.06 17.88 -10.08
N LEU A 57 17.36 17.48 -8.85
CA LEU A 57 17.30 18.31 -7.64
C LEU A 57 18.73 18.60 -7.17
N LYS A 58 19.28 19.74 -7.62
CA LYS A 58 20.70 20.11 -7.42
C LYS A 58 21.10 20.23 -5.93
N ASN A 59 20.13 20.47 -5.04
CA ASN A 59 20.31 20.64 -3.60
C ASN A 59 20.00 19.38 -2.79
N THR A 60 19.70 18.25 -3.43
CA THR A 60 19.20 17.06 -2.74
C THR A 60 20.15 15.88 -2.90
N ASN A 61 20.57 15.31 -1.78
CA ASN A 61 21.33 14.07 -1.70
C ASN A 61 20.41 12.91 -1.30
N TYR A 62 20.75 11.73 -1.75
CA TYR A 62 20.07 10.50 -1.35
C TYR A 62 21.08 9.58 -0.63
N HIS A 63 20.73 9.16 0.59
CA HIS A 63 21.46 8.19 1.38
C HIS A 63 20.60 6.93 1.57
N PHE A 64 21.18 5.79 1.25
CA PHE A 64 20.54 4.50 1.45
C PHE A 64 20.74 4.06 2.89
N GLY A 65 19.64 3.76 3.59
CA GLY A 65 19.72 3.27 4.96
C GLY A 65 18.38 3.28 5.67
N GLU A 66 18.22 2.37 6.61
CA GLU A 66 17.10 2.36 7.54
C GLU A 66 17.43 3.24 8.74
N VAL A 67 16.53 4.17 9.07
CA VAL A 67 16.66 5.00 10.26
C VAL A 67 16.31 4.17 11.48
N LEU A 68 17.25 4.01 12.39
CA LEU A 68 17.10 3.22 13.62
C LEU A 68 16.67 4.07 14.80
N GLU A 69 17.20 5.31 14.87
CA GLU A 69 17.00 6.18 16.02
C GLU A 69 17.16 7.66 15.66
N ILE A 70 16.43 8.50 16.36
CA ILE A 70 16.52 9.95 16.32
C ILE A 70 17.01 10.42 17.69
N ASP A 71 18.15 11.10 17.75
CA ASP A 71 18.60 11.82 18.93
C ASP A 71 18.20 13.29 18.78
N SER A 72 17.07 13.63 19.35
CA SER A 72 16.52 14.99 19.26
C SER A 72 17.32 16.03 20.05
N LYS A 73 18.08 15.62 21.10
CA LYS A 73 18.91 16.51 21.92
C LYS A 73 20.16 16.94 21.16
N ASN A 74 20.77 16.02 20.42
CA ASN A 74 21.98 16.29 19.65
C ASN A 74 21.69 16.61 18.17
N SER A 75 20.41 16.64 17.77
CA SER A 75 19.95 16.85 16.40
C SER A 75 20.64 15.89 15.40
N THR A 76 20.60 14.60 15.72
CA THR A 76 21.19 13.56 14.86
C THR A 76 20.20 12.43 14.55
N VAL A 77 20.39 11.81 13.40
CA VAL A 77 19.66 10.60 12.96
C VAL A 77 20.69 9.51 12.74
N ARG A 78 20.49 8.35 13.37
CA ARG A 78 21.32 7.17 13.23
C ARG A 78 20.69 6.13 12.31
N THR A 79 21.44 5.69 11.34
CA THR A 79 21.10 4.55 10.47
C THR A 79 22.00 3.34 10.81
N GLN A 80 21.83 2.22 10.11
CA GLN A 80 22.78 1.10 10.23
C GLN A 80 24.17 1.41 9.67
N PHE A 81 24.35 2.49 8.90
CA PHE A 81 25.61 2.80 8.23
C PHE A 81 26.27 4.10 8.72
N GLU A 82 25.51 5.07 9.17
CA GLU A 82 26.01 6.41 9.48
C GLU A 82 25.15 7.15 10.49
N THR A 83 25.70 8.22 11.07
CA THR A 83 24.97 9.21 11.87
C THR A 83 25.04 10.55 11.19
N ILE A 84 23.87 11.16 10.93
CA ILE A 84 23.74 12.41 10.20
C ILE A 84 23.19 13.48 11.13
N LYS A 85 23.83 14.66 11.15
CA LYS A 85 23.32 15.86 11.82
C LYS A 85 22.29 16.57 10.96
N TYR A 86 21.30 17.20 11.60
CA TYR A 86 20.28 18.00 10.93
C TYR A 86 20.03 19.32 11.66
N ASP A 87 19.68 20.34 10.92
CA ASP A 87 19.11 21.58 11.46
C ASP A 87 17.58 21.43 11.61
N GLN A 88 16.96 20.78 10.62
CA GLN A 88 15.54 20.46 10.60
C GLN A 88 15.35 19.01 10.13
N LEU A 89 14.47 18.27 10.81
CA LEU A 89 14.15 16.90 10.50
C LEU A 89 12.69 16.77 10.08
N VAL A 90 12.43 16.07 8.98
CA VAL A 90 11.07 15.74 8.53
C VAL A 90 10.89 14.23 8.46
N ILE A 91 10.01 13.70 9.29
CA ILE A 91 9.67 12.29 9.33
C ILE A 91 8.54 12.01 8.35
N ALA A 92 8.80 11.18 7.35
CA ALA A 92 7.85 10.78 6.31
C ALA A 92 7.84 9.26 6.11
N SER A 93 7.96 8.51 7.22
CA SER A 93 8.12 7.06 7.26
C SER A 93 6.86 6.27 6.88
N GLY A 94 5.70 6.94 6.79
CA GLY A 94 4.43 6.32 6.38
C GLY A 94 3.89 5.32 7.40
N THR A 95 3.29 4.24 6.90
CA THR A 95 2.64 3.21 7.73
C THR A 95 3.18 1.82 7.44
N THR A 96 2.99 0.94 8.42
CA THR A 96 3.19 -0.51 8.32
C THR A 96 1.90 -1.26 8.63
N ASN A 97 1.91 -2.58 8.53
CA ASN A 97 0.75 -3.41 8.85
C ASN A 97 0.46 -3.41 10.36
N ASN A 98 -0.81 -3.40 10.70
CA ASN A 98 -1.29 -3.59 12.07
C ASN A 98 -1.94 -4.97 12.18
N PHE A 99 -1.43 -5.80 13.07
CA PHE A 99 -1.94 -7.15 13.32
C PHE A 99 -2.79 -7.24 14.60
N PHE A 100 -3.24 -6.10 15.18
CA PHE A 100 -4.16 -6.03 16.33
C PHE A 100 -3.80 -6.97 17.49
N ASN A 101 -2.56 -6.88 17.99
CA ASN A 101 -2.02 -7.70 19.09
C ASN A 101 -1.80 -9.20 18.74
N GLN A 102 -1.75 -9.55 17.45
CA GLN A 102 -1.39 -10.89 16.96
C GLN A 102 -0.08 -10.81 16.13
N PRO A 103 1.08 -10.52 16.76
CA PRO A 103 2.34 -10.32 16.04
C PRO A 103 2.80 -11.54 15.25
N GLU A 104 2.38 -12.75 15.66
CA GLU A 104 2.65 -14.01 14.97
C GLU A 104 2.06 -14.08 13.56
N LEU A 105 1.03 -13.29 13.26
CA LEU A 105 0.45 -13.20 11.91
C LEU A 105 1.44 -12.67 10.89
N LYS A 106 2.41 -11.87 11.30
CA LYS A 106 3.43 -11.29 10.42
C LYS A 106 4.15 -12.35 9.58
N GLU A 107 4.41 -13.51 10.15
CA GLU A 107 5.10 -14.61 9.46
C GLU A 107 4.14 -15.57 8.74
N LYS A 108 2.85 -15.53 9.08
CA LYS A 108 1.84 -16.48 8.59
C LYS A 108 1.00 -15.95 7.44
N VAL A 109 0.92 -14.62 7.25
CA VAL A 109 0.04 -14.00 6.25
C VAL A 109 0.81 -13.22 5.21
N HIS A 110 0.17 -12.93 4.09
CA HIS A 110 0.69 -12.08 3.03
C HIS A 110 0.16 -10.66 3.17
N THR A 111 1.01 -9.68 2.97
CA THR A 111 0.69 -8.25 3.05
C THR A 111 1.02 -7.53 1.74
N LEU A 112 0.58 -6.27 1.59
CA LEU A 112 0.74 -5.47 0.36
C LEU A 112 1.21 -4.04 0.63
N LYS A 113 2.23 -3.88 1.50
CA LYS A 113 2.80 -2.58 1.85
C LYS A 113 4.08 -2.22 1.10
N SER A 114 4.66 -3.17 0.39
CA SER A 114 5.90 -2.97 -0.37
C SER A 114 5.88 -3.75 -1.69
N THR A 115 6.75 -3.33 -2.62
CA THR A 115 6.97 -4.05 -3.88
C THR A 115 7.43 -5.49 -3.63
N ALA A 116 8.28 -5.72 -2.60
CA ALA A 116 8.76 -7.04 -2.25
C ALA A 116 7.62 -7.95 -1.75
N GLU A 117 6.72 -7.41 -0.91
CA GLU A 117 5.53 -8.15 -0.45
C GLU A 117 4.58 -8.49 -1.60
N ALA A 118 4.37 -7.56 -2.54
CA ALA A 118 3.55 -7.80 -3.73
C ALA A 118 4.14 -8.91 -4.63
N ILE A 119 5.47 -8.94 -4.79
CA ILE A 119 6.17 -10.02 -5.52
C ILE A 119 6.04 -11.35 -4.77
N ARG A 120 6.22 -11.34 -3.44
CA ARG A 120 6.05 -12.54 -2.61
C ARG A 120 4.65 -13.12 -2.76
N LEU A 121 3.61 -12.27 -2.66
CA LEU A 121 2.23 -12.69 -2.84
C LEU A 121 1.97 -13.24 -4.25
N ARG A 122 2.50 -12.59 -5.29
CA ARG A 122 2.42 -13.10 -6.67
C ARG A 122 3.00 -14.52 -6.78
N ASN A 123 4.20 -14.70 -6.27
CA ASN A 123 4.86 -16.00 -6.33
C ASN A 123 4.11 -17.06 -5.53
N GLU A 124 3.50 -16.69 -4.39
CA GLU A 124 2.67 -17.59 -3.61
C GLU A 124 1.42 -18.04 -4.37
N ILE A 125 0.69 -17.08 -4.97
CA ILE A 125 -0.49 -17.39 -5.78
C ILE A 125 -0.13 -18.35 -6.91
N LEU A 126 0.94 -18.07 -7.66
CA LEU A 126 1.39 -18.93 -8.76
C LEU A 126 1.82 -20.31 -8.27
N ASP A 127 2.57 -20.42 -7.15
CA ASP A 127 2.97 -21.71 -6.57
C ASP A 127 1.75 -22.54 -6.18
N ARG A 128 0.69 -21.93 -5.64
CA ARG A 128 -0.54 -22.64 -5.30
C ARG A 128 -1.28 -23.15 -6.54
N LEU A 129 -1.33 -22.36 -7.60
CA LEU A 129 -1.93 -22.78 -8.86
C LEU A 129 -1.16 -23.98 -9.48
N GLU A 130 0.17 -23.89 -9.60
CA GLU A 130 0.99 -24.98 -10.13
C GLU A 130 0.85 -26.27 -9.30
N ARG A 131 0.85 -26.16 -7.98
CA ARG A 131 0.66 -27.31 -7.09
C ARG A 131 -0.74 -27.90 -7.20
N ALA A 132 -1.75 -27.06 -7.40
CA ALA A 132 -3.12 -27.53 -7.58
C ALA A 132 -3.30 -28.36 -8.86
N CYS A 133 -2.59 -28.03 -9.95
CA CYS A 133 -2.62 -28.79 -11.20
C CYS A 133 -2.17 -30.25 -11.02
N ILE A 134 -1.21 -30.52 -10.15
CA ILE A 134 -0.66 -31.87 -9.92
C ILE A 134 -1.27 -32.57 -8.69
N THR A 135 -2.15 -31.92 -7.95
CA THR A 135 -2.79 -32.48 -6.75
C THR A 135 -4.04 -33.27 -7.15
N THR A 136 -4.05 -34.56 -6.88
CA THR A 136 -5.18 -35.48 -7.20
C THR A 136 -6.28 -35.45 -6.14
N ASP A 137 -5.94 -35.24 -4.88
CA ASP A 137 -6.90 -35.07 -3.79
C ASP A 137 -7.66 -33.76 -3.96
N ARG A 138 -8.97 -33.86 -4.16
CA ARG A 138 -9.84 -32.71 -4.41
C ARG A 138 -9.92 -31.75 -3.23
N GLU A 139 -9.97 -32.27 -2.00
CA GLU A 139 -10.05 -31.42 -0.80
C GLU A 139 -8.74 -30.65 -0.63
N ARG A 140 -7.61 -31.31 -0.79
CA ARG A 140 -6.30 -30.66 -0.76
C ARG A 140 -6.15 -29.62 -1.87
N ARG A 141 -6.66 -29.88 -3.06
CA ARG A 141 -6.68 -28.93 -4.17
C ARG A 141 -7.49 -27.69 -3.83
N ARG A 142 -8.67 -27.83 -3.23
CA ARG A 142 -9.51 -26.71 -2.79
C ARG A 142 -8.82 -25.84 -1.73
N GLN A 143 -8.07 -26.45 -0.82
CA GLN A 143 -7.29 -25.71 0.17
C GLN A 143 -6.22 -24.85 -0.50
N LEU A 144 -5.50 -25.37 -1.49
CA LEU A 144 -4.52 -24.65 -2.29
C LEU A 144 -5.15 -23.49 -3.08
N LEU A 145 -6.37 -23.69 -3.58
CA LEU A 145 -7.11 -22.74 -4.43
C LEU A 145 -8.02 -21.79 -3.64
N SER A 146 -7.95 -21.80 -2.30
CA SER A 146 -8.68 -20.88 -1.44
C SER A 146 -7.81 -19.66 -1.10
N PHE A 147 -8.16 -18.52 -1.69
CA PHE A 147 -7.52 -17.23 -1.48
C PHE A 147 -8.41 -16.36 -0.58
N VAL A 148 -7.96 -16.06 0.63
CA VAL A 148 -8.75 -15.31 1.60
C VAL A 148 -8.13 -13.93 1.79
N VAL A 149 -8.95 -12.88 1.65
CA VAL A 149 -8.57 -11.49 1.88
C VAL A 149 -9.27 -10.99 3.13
N VAL A 150 -8.52 -10.51 4.12
CA VAL A 150 -9.03 -9.94 5.36
C VAL A 150 -8.89 -8.42 5.33
N GLY A 151 -10.02 -7.71 5.38
CA GLY A 151 -10.13 -6.26 5.33
C GLY A 151 -10.79 -5.77 4.04
N GLY A 152 -11.96 -5.15 4.16
CA GLY A 152 -12.81 -4.67 3.05
C GLY A 152 -12.59 -3.21 2.67
N GLY A 153 -11.44 -2.63 3.03
CA GLY A 153 -11.00 -1.31 2.54
C GLY A 153 -10.60 -1.34 1.05
N PRO A 154 -10.17 -0.19 0.48
CA PRO A 154 -9.80 -0.11 -0.94
C PRO A 154 -8.81 -1.18 -1.39
N SER A 155 -7.71 -1.40 -0.64
CA SER A 155 -6.70 -2.40 -1.00
C SER A 155 -7.26 -3.84 -1.01
N GLY A 156 -8.12 -4.18 -0.04
CA GLY A 156 -8.72 -5.52 0.02
C GLY A 156 -9.72 -5.76 -1.10
N VAL A 157 -10.55 -4.77 -1.41
CA VAL A 157 -11.50 -4.83 -2.52
C VAL A 157 -10.76 -4.92 -3.87
N GLU A 158 -9.69 -4.17 -4.06
CA GLU A 158 -8.87 -4.18 -5.28
C GLU A 158 -8.15 -5.52 -5.48
N VAL A 159 -7.52 -6.08 -4.44
CA VAL A 159 -6.85 -7.37 -4.56
C VAL A 159 -7.85 -8.51 -4.75
N ALA A 160 -8.96 -8.50 -4.03
CA ALA A 160 -10.02 -9.49 -4.22
C ALA A 160 -10.61 -9.41 -5.64
N GLY A 161 -10.86 -8.19 -6.14
CA GLY A 161 -11.31 -7.96 -7.50
C GLY A 161 -10.35 -8.50 -8.55
N ALA A 162 -9.04 -8.28 -8.38
CA ALA A 162 -8.01 -8.80 -9.29
C ALA A 162 -7.91 -10.33 -9.28
N LEU A 163 -8.04 -10.96 -8.09
CA LEU A 163 -8.10 -12.42 -7.97
C LEU A 163 -9.37 -13.00 -8.60
N GLY A 164 -10.51 -12.33 -8.42
CA GLY A 164 -11.77 -12.71 -9.07
C GLY A 164 -11.70 -12.60 -10.61
N GLU A 165 -11.01 -11.57 -11.14
CA GLU A 165 -10.74 -11.48 -12.58
C GLU A 165 -9.84 -12.61 -13.07
N MET A 166 -8.80 -12.95 -12.32
CA MET A 166 -7.92 -14.07 -12.64
C MET A 166 -8.72 -15.37 -12.68
N LYS A 167 -9.54 -15.64 -11.64
CA LYS A 167 -10.46 -16.78 -11.60
C LYS A 167 -11.33 -16.83 -12.86
N ARG A 168 -12.01 -15.73 -13.18
CA ARG A 168 -13.06 -15.73 -14.22
C ARG A 168 -12.54 -15.77 -15.65
N TYR A 169 -11.40 -15.12 -15.93
CA TYR A 169 -10.97 -14.86 -17.31
C TYR A 169 -9.63 -15.46 -17.71
N ILE A 170 -8.84 -15.93 -16.73
CA ILE A 170 -7.47 -16.38 -16.97
C ILE A 170 -7.33 -17.87 -16.71
N LEU A 171 -7.79 -18.37 -15.55
CA LEU A 171 -7.50 -19.73 -15.12
C LEU A 171 -8.00 -20.77 -16.12
N ASN A 172 -9.20 -20.66 -16.66
CA ASN A 172 -9.72 -21.58 -17.68
C ASN A 172 -8.85 -21.69 -18.94
N LYS A 173 -8.01 -20.68 -19.22
CA LYS A 173 -7.17 -20.65 -20.42
C LYS A 173 -5.77 -21.17 -20.17
N GLU A 174 -5.21 -20.84 -19.00
CA GLU A 174 -3.81 -21.10 -18.69
C GLU A 174 -3.61 -22.30 -17.76
N TYR A 175 -4.65 -22.69 -17.03
CA TYR A 175 -4.67 -23.81 -16.07
C TYR A 175 -5.87 -24.72 -16.33
N PRO A 176 -5.93 -25.43 -17.50
CA PRO A 176 -7.08 -26.25 -17.87
C PRO A 176 -7.30 -27.45 -16.93
N GLU A 177 -6.29 -27.80 -16.12
CA GLU A 177 -6.37 -28.86 -15.10
C GLU A 177 -7.14 -28.41 -13.86
N ILE A 178 -7.37 -27.09 -13.67
CA ILE A 178 -8.07 -26.55 -12.53
C ILE A 178 -9.55 -26.35 -12.86
N ASP A 179 -10.41 -27.06 -12.11
CA ASP A 179 -11.84 -26.74 -12.12
C ASP A 179 -12.07 -25.38 -11.47
N ILE A 180 -12.71 -24.46 -12.20
CA ILE A 180 -12.98 -23.10 -11.72
C ILE A 180 -13.85 -23.08 -10.46
N ASP A 181 -14.69 -24.09 -10.25
CA ASP A 181 -15.55 -24.23 -9.08
C ASP A 181 -14.77 -24.64 -7.81
N ASP A 182 -13.57 -25.19 -7.97
CA ASP A 182 -12.68 -25.47 -6.84
C ASP A 182 -11.89 -24.22 -6.40
N VAL A 183 -11.88 -23.14 -7.21
CA VAL A 183 -11.20 -21.88 -6.86
C VAL A 183 -12.12 -20.99 -6.04
N ARG A 184 -11.68 -20.62 -4.85
CA ARG A 184 -12.42 -19.71 -3.96
C ARG A 184 -11.66 -18.42 -3.74
N VAL A 185 -12.33 -17.29 -3.91
CA VAL A 185 -11.84 -15.97 -3.50
C VAL A 185 -12.82 -15.44 -2.46
N ILE A 186 -12.34 -15.21 -1.25
CA ILE A 186 -13.19 -14.84 -0.10
C ILE A 186 -12.71 -13.51 0.45
N LEU A 187 -13.60 -12.52 0.57
CA LEU A 187 -13.31 -11.23 1.17
C LEU A 187 -14.08 -11.09 2.49
N ILE A 188 -13.33 -10.87 3.57
CA ILE A 188 -13.84 -10.78 4.94
C ILE A 188 -13.70 -9.35 5.42
N GLU A 189 -14.78 -8.80 6.00
CA GLU A 189 -14.81 -7.46 6.58
C GLU A 189 -15.50 -7.49 7.95
N GLY A 190 -14.85 -6.88 8.94
CA GLY A 190 -15.34 -6.81 10.31
C GLY A 190 -16.56 -5.90 10.50
N THR A 191 -16.80 -5.00 9.56
CA THR A 191 -17.91 -4.04 9.59
C THR A 191 -19.06 -4.46 8.67
N ASP A 192 -20.13 -3.68 8.70
CA ASP A 192 -21.38 -3.92 7.97
C ASP A 192 -21.28 -3.69 6.47
N ARG A 193 -20.20 -3.05 5.97
CA ARG A 193 -20.03 -2.73 4.55
C ARG A 193 -18.56 -2.60 4.13
N PHE A 194 -18.30 -2.89 2.86
CA PHE A 194 -17.00 -2.62 2.23
C PHE A 194 -16.80 -1.13 1.96
N LEU A 195 -15.57 -0.70 1.79
CA LEU A 195 -15.23 0.69 1.48
C LEU A 195 -15.86 1.69 2.45
N ARG A 196 -15.84 1.40 3.75
CA ARG A 196 -16.55 2.18 4.78
C ARG A 196 -16.20 3.67 4.79
N THR A 197 -15.03 4.04 4.31
CA THR A 197 -14.58 5.44 4.16
C THR A 197 -15.18 6.15 2.94
N MET A 198 -15.91 5.44 2.10
CA MET A 198 -16.62 5.95 0.93
C MET A 198 -18.14 5.98 1.20
N SER A 199 -18.92 6.51 0.26
CA SER A 199 -20.38 6.58 0.37
C SER A 199 -21.03 5.18 0.45
N GLU A 200 -22.23 5.10 0.99
CA GLU A 200 -23.02 3.86 1.02
C GLU A 200 -23.30 3.34 -0.39
N ARG A 201 -23.49 4.25 -1.34
CA ARG A 201 -23.66 3.91 -2.75
C ARG A 201 -22.43 3.24 -3.32
N ALA A 202 -21.23 3.76 -3.02
CA ALA A 202 -19.98 3.14 -3.42
C ALA A 202 -19.78 1.74 -2.80
N SER A 203 -20.17 1.57 -1.53
CA SER A 203 -20.16 0.28 -0.83
C SER A 203 -21.10 -0.73 -1.48
N HIS A 204 -22.31 -0.30 -1.83
CA HIS A 204 -23.30 -1.13 -2.51
C HIS A 204 -22.81 -1.59 -3.89
N ASP A 205 -22.38 -0.65 -4.73
CA ASP A 205 -21.92 -0.98 -6.08
C ASP A 205 -20.67 -1.86 -6.06
N ALA A 206 -19.74 -1.64 -5.10
CA ALA A 206 -18.59 -2.49 -4.90
C ALA A 206 -18.99 -3.93 -4.57
N LYS A 207 -19.99 -4.12 -3.67
CA LYS A 207 -20.52 -5.46 -3.32
C LYS A 207 -21.14 -6.17 -4.54
N VAL A 208 -21.89 -5.45 -5.36
CA VAL A 208 -22.47 -5.98 -6.62
C VAL A 208 -21.35 -6.41 -7.57
N TYR A 209 -20.30 -5.60 -7.73
CA TYR A 209 -19.18 -5.94 -8.61
C TYR A 209 -18.36 -7.11 -8.12
N LEU A 210 -18.13 -7.25 -6.80
CA LEU A 210 -17.51 -8.42 -6.20
C LEU A 210 -18.30 -9.69 -6.49
N GLY A 211 -19.64 -9.64 -6.37
CA GLY A 211 -20.52 -10.75 -6.73
C GLY A 211 -20.43 -11.14 -8.20
N HIS A 212 -20.35 -10.18 -9.14
CA HIS A 212 -20.13 -10.45 -10.55
C HIS A 212 -18.80 -11.17 -10.85
N LEU A 213 -17.80 -11.02 -9.97
CA LEU A 213 -16.52 -11.73 -10.07
C LEU A 213 -16.48 -13.03 -9.28
N MET A 214 -17.64 -13.51 -8.81
CA MET A 214 -17.77 -14.75 -8.03
C MET A 214 -16.94 -14.74 -6.74
N ILE A 215 -16.81 -13.58 -6.12
CA ILE A 215 -16.11 -13.41 -4.84
C ILE A 215 -17.10 -13.65 -3.71
N GLU A 216 -16.78 -14.57 -2.83
CA GLU A 216 -17.53 -14.81 -1.61
C GLU A 216 -17.26 -13.69 -0.62
N THR A 217 -18.30 -13.10 -0.06
CA THR A 217 -18.15 -11.97 0.87
C THR A 217 -18.69 -12.32 2.26
N ARG A 218 -17.97 -11.89 3.31
CA ARG A 218 -18.37 -12.02 4.72
C ARG A 218 -18.29 -10.63 5.35
N LEU A 219 -19.44 -10.05 5.68
CA LEU A 219 -19.58 -8.80 6.44
C LEU A 219 -19.87 -9.09 7.89
N ASN A 220 -19.63 -8.12 8.79
CA ASN A 220 -19.76 -8.28 10.23
C ASN A 220 -19.01 -9.51 10.76
N CYS A 221 -17.89 -9.81 10.12
CA CYS A 221 -17.12 -11.02 10.35
C CYS A 221 -15.65 -10.69 10.53
N MET A 222 -15.13 -10.99 11.73
CA MET A 222 -13.72 -10.76 12.06
C MET A 222 -12.96 -12.09 12.10
N MET A 223 -11.70 -12.03 11.70
CA MET A 223 -10.75 -13.10 11.96
C MET A 223 -10.46 -13.17 13.47
N LYS A 224 -10.54 -14.36 14.05
CA LYS A 224 -10.13 -14.64 15.45
C LYS A 224 -8.70 -15.13 15.50
N SER A 225 -8.37 -16.15 14.70
CA SER A 225 -7.03 -16.72 14.63
C SER A 225 -6.78 -17.36 13.27
N TYR A 226 -5.50 -17.60 12.95
CA TYR A 226 -5.08 -18.34 11.76
C TYR A 226 -3.95 -19.29 12.15
N GLU A 227 -4.26 -20.58 12.18
CA GLU A 227 -3.34 -21.63 12.61
C GLU A 227 -3.44 -22.86 11.73
N ASN A 228 -2.31 -23.47 11.40
CA ASN A 228 -2.26 -24.67 10.58
C ASN A 228 -3.07 -24.57 9.26
N ASN A 229 -3.04 -23.40 8.63
CA ASN A 229 -3.79 -23.06 7.42
C ASN A 229 -5.33 -23.10 7.60
N VAL A 230 -5.79 -23.00 8.85
CA VAL A 230 -7.22 -22.86 9.19
C VAL A 230 -7.46 -21.44 9.71
N LEU A 231 -8.35 -20.73 9.07
CA LEU A 231 -8.84 -19.43 9.48
C LEU A 231 -10.11 -19.60 10.31
N HIS A 232 -10.08 -19.17 11.56
CA HIS A 232 -11.22 -19.16 12.47
C HIS A 232 -11.89 -17.80 12.48
N LEU A 233 -13.19 -17.75 12.23
CA LEU A 233 -13.97 -16.52 12.15
C LEU A 233 -14.79 -16.26 13.42
N SER A 234 -15.19 -15.01 13.61
CA SER A 234 -16.04 -14.59 14.74
C SER A 234 -17.43 -15.25 14.71
N THR A 235 -17.88 -15.68 13.55
CA THR A 235 -19.14 -16.40 13.33
C THR A 235 -19.10 -17.86 13.72
N GLY A 236 -17.91 -18.42 14.01
CA GLY A 236 -17.69 -19.86 14.22
C GLY A 236 -17.39 -20.63 12.93
N GLU A 237 -17.43 -19.97 11.76
CA GLU A 237 -17.00 -20.58 10.48
C GLU A 237 -15.49 -20.80 10.48
N GLU A 238 -15.06 -21.94 9.94
CA GLU A 238 -13.66 -22.29 9.68
C GLU A 238 -13.43 -22.36 8.20
N ILE A 239 -12.34 -21.73 7.73
CA ILE A 239 -11.95 -21.73 6.32
C ILE A 239 -10.54 -22.27 6.20
N TYR A 240 -10.37 -23.38 5.47
CA TYR A 240 -9.07 -23.92 5.13
C TYR A 240 -8.49 -23.16 3.93
N CYS A 241 -7.36 -22.50 4.13
CA CYS A 241 -6.66 -21.76 3.07
C CYS A 241 -5.16 -21.68 3.36
N GLU A 242 -4.34 -21.80 2.33
CA GLU A 242 -2.90 -21.59 2.46
C GLU A 242 -2.48 -20.17 2.11
N THR A 243 -3.37 -19.39 1.46
CA THR A 243 -3.08 -18.01 1.07
C THR A 243 -4.04 -17.07 1.77
N LEU A 244 -3.56 -16.49 2.89
CA LEU A 244 -4.28 -15.46 3.64
C LEU A 244 -3.62 -14.11 3.39
N ILE A 245 -4.39 -13.16 2.86
CA ILE A 245 -3.94 -11.81 2.47
C ILE A 245 -4.49 -10.81 3.50
N TRP A 246 -3.59 -10.13 4.20
CA TRP A 246 -3.94 -9.20 5.27
C TRP A 246 -3.96 -7.76 4.76
N THR A 247 -5.12 -7.15 4.75
CA THR A 247 -5.33 -5.73 4.40
C THR A 247 -6.15 -4.98 5.46
N ALA A 248 -6.39 -5.61 6.62
CA ALA A 248 -7.36 -5.14 7.63
C ALA A 248 -6.89 -3.97 8.49
N GLY A 249 -5.64 -3.59 8.46
CA GLY A 249 -5.20 -2.50 9.33
C GLY A 249 -3.80 -2.00 9.04
N ILE A 250 -3.61 -0.73 9.37
CA ILE A 250 -2.32 -0.04 9.28
C ILE A 250 -2.01 0.69 10.59
N THR A 251 -0.75 0.87 10.88
CA THR A 251 -0.24 1.64 12.01
C THR A 251 0.92 2.50 11.57
N GLY A 252 1.19 3.61 12.24
CA GLY A 252 2.33 4.48 11.94
C GLY A 252 3.65 3.71 12.03
N ASN A 253 4.54 3.95 11.08
CA ASN A 253 5.89 3.39 11.10
C ASN A 253 6.80 4.31 11.93
N LYS A 254 6.62 4.27 13.27
CA LYS A 254 7.37 5.13 14.21
C LYS A 254 8.84 4.78 14.23
N ILE A 255 9.66 5.78 14.48
CA ILE A 255 11.12 5.69 14.67
C ILE A 255 11.42 5.98 16.15
N ASN A 256 12.36 5.26 16.73
CA ASN A 256 12.76 5.46 18.12
C ASN A 256 13.39 6.86 18.34
N GLY A 257 13.26 7.41 19.56
CA GLY A 257 13.88 8.68 19.96
C GLY A 257 12.94 9.89 19.97
N ILE A 258 11.66 9.71 19.63
CA ILE A 258 10.60 10.70 19.84
C ILE A 258 9.79 10.29 21.08
N SER A 259 9.45 11.27 21.93
CA SER A 259 8.69 11.03 23.17
C SER A 259 7.34 10.38 22.89
N ASP A 260 6.96 9.41 23.72
CA ASP A 260 5.67 8.73 23.63
C ASP A 260 4.47 9.68 23.84
N ASP A 261 4.66 10.81 24.59
CA ASP A 261 3.65 11.87 24.73
C ASP A 261 3.30 12.59 23.42
N SER A 262 4.14 12.42 22.42
CA SER A 262 3.97 12.98 21.07
C SER A 262 3.44 11.94 20.08
N ILE A 263 3.00 10.75 20.56
CA ILE A 263 2.62 9.64 19.72
C ILE A 263 1.20 9.17 20.09
N THR A 264 0.35 8.94 19.09
CA THR A 264 -0.99 8.37 19.29
C THR A 264 -0.93 6.85 19.52
N ARG A 265 -2.05 6.25 19.96
CA ARG A 265 -2.22 4.79 20.04
C ARG A 265 -2.00 4.07 18.68
N GLY A 266 -2.19 4.79 17.57
CA GLY A 266 -1.93 4.29 16.20
C GLY A 266 -0.48 4.46 15.75
N ASN A 267 0.46 4.75 16.66
CA ASN A 267 1.88 5.00 16.39
C ASN A 267 2.13 6.17 15.41
N ARG A 268 1.21 7.14 15.35
CA ARG A 268 1.36 8.35 14.53
C ARG A 268 1.85 9.50 15.41
N TYR A 269 2.72 10.35 14.87
CA TYR A 269 3.19 11.55 15.58
C TYR A 269 2.13 12.63 15.60
N ILE A 270 1.81 13.14 16.78
CA ILE A 270 0.90 14.27 16.98
C ILE A 270 1.58 15.53 16.48
N VAL A 271 0.98 16.19 15.49
CA VAL A 271 1.52 17.41 14.89
C VAL A 271 0.54 18.58 15.00
N GLY A 272 1.09 19.78 15.09
CA GLY A 272 0.32 21.02 14.96
C GLY A 272 -0.07 21.30 13.50
N SER A 273 -0.86 22.36 13.29
CA SER A 273 -1.28 22.80 11.94
C SER A 273 -0.12 23.22 11.04
N ASN A 274 1.06 23.47 11.59
CA ASN A 274 2.31 23.73 10.89
C ASN A 274 3.16 22.46 10.66
N CYS A 275 2.60 21.29 10.88
CA CYS A 275 3.24 19.98 10.75
C CYS A 275 4.42 19.70 11.72
N LYS A 276 4.68 20.57 12.71
CA LYS A 276 5.67 20.28 13.76
C LYS A 276 5.15 19.23 14.71
N ILE A 277 6.02 18.32 15.12
CA ILE A 277 5.69 17.32 16.15
C ILE A 277 5.57 18.04 17.51
N LYS A 278 4.55 17.70 18.27
CA LYS A 278 4.30 18.24 19.61
C LYS A 278 5.55 18.09 20.50
N GLY A 279 5.99 19.19 21.09
CA GLY A 279 7.18 19.22 21.96
C GLY A 279 8.53 19.37 21.25
N TYR A 280 8.53 19.61 19.92
CA TYR A 280 9.75 19.81 19.14
C TYR A 280 9.66 21.05 18.25
N ASP A 281 10.74 21.82 18.18
CA ASP A 281 10.78 23.05 17.39
C ASP A 281 11.27 22.84 15.95
N ASN A 282 12.10 21.83 15.74
CA ASN A 282 12.78 21.55 14.47
C ASN A 282 12.51 20.16 13.90
N ILE A 283 11.49 19.43 14.44
CA ILE A 283 11.10 18.11 13.96
C ILE A 283 9.65 18.14 13.49
N TYR A 284 9.44 17.70 12.26
CA TYR A 284 8.15 17.68 11.57
C TYR A 284 7.75 16.25 11.22
N ALA A 285 6.46 15.99 11.05
CA ALA A 285 5.98 14.75 10.45
C ALA A 285 4.96 15.04 9.35
N LEU A 286 4.99 14.24 8.27
CA LEU A 286 4.12 14.40 7.09
C LEU A 286 3.55 13.07 6.60
N GLY A 287 2.36 13.14 6.03
CA GLY A 287 1.68 11.99 5.45
C GLY A 287 1.13 11.03 6.50
N ASP A 288 1.10 9.75 6.19
CA ASP A 288 0.42 8.73 6.99
C ASP A 288 0.94 8.62 8.43
N ILE A 289 2.20 8.97 8.67
CA ILE A 289 2.83 8.96 10.00
C ILE A 289 2.41 10.16 10.87
N ALA A 290 1.93 11.24 10.28
CA ALA A 290 1.49 12.43 10.99
C ALA A 290 0.02 12.32 11.41
N TYR A 291 -0.29 12.62 12.67
CA TYR A 291 -1.64 12.75 13.19
C TYR A 291 -1.94 14.24 13.38
N LEU A 292 -2.80 14.75 12.54
CA LEU A 292 -3.31 16.12 12.60
C LEU A 292 -4.83 16.07 12.55
N GLU A 293 -5.47 16.66 13.52
CA GLU A 293 -6.93 16.77 13.62
C GLU A 293 -7.39 18.23 13.43
N ASP A 294 -8.57 18.40 12.93
CA ASP A 294 -9.31 19.65 12.88
C ASP A 294 -10.81 19.39 13.13
N GLU A 295 -11.62 20.44 13.13
CA GLU A 295 -13.08 20.34 13.33
C GLU A 295 -13.74 19.40 12.33
N SER A 296 -13.24 19.32 11.09
CA SER A 296 -13.77 18.45 10.02
C SER A 296 -13.28 17.01 10.15
N HIS A 297 -12.16 16.78 10.83
CA HIS A 297 -11.49 15.49 10.97
C HIS A 297 -11.07 15.23 12.42
N PRO A 298 -12.02 15.03 13.34
CA PRO A 298 -11.73 14.87 14.77
C PRO A 298 -10.96 13.60 15.12
N ASN A 299 -10.88 12.64 14.20
CA ASN A 299 -10.07 11.41 14.32
C ASN A 299 -8.75 11.48 13.53
N GLY A 300 -8.34 12.68 13.13
CA GLY A 300 -7.18 12.94 12.30
C GLY A 300 -7.42 12.76 10.80
N TYR A 301 -6.61 13.43 9.99
CA TYR A 301 -6.68 13.31 8.54
C TYR A 301 -6.46 11.87 8.05
N PRO A 302 -7.14 11.48 6.94
CA PRO A 302 -7.01 10.14 6.38
C PRO A 302 -5.58 9.87 5.88
N GLN A 303 -5.16 8.62 6.01
CA GLN A 303 -3.83 8.14 5.61
C GLN A 303 -3.83 7.82 4.10
N VAL A 304 -3.81 8.87 3.29
CA VAL A 304 -3.90 8.80 1.82
C VAL A 304 -2.84 9.67 1.16
N ALA A 305 -2.42 9.29 -0.04
CA ALA A 305 -1.37 10.00 -0.78
C ALA A 305 -1.67 11.49 -0.99
N GLN A 306 -2.93 11.88 -1.17
CA GLN A 306 -3.31 13.28 -1.37
C GLN A 306 -3.07 14.15 -0.13
N VAL A 307 -3.27 13.64 1.10
CA VAL A 307 -2.90 14.35 2.33
C VAL A 307 -1.39 14.51 2.40
N ALA A 308 -0.64 13.43 2.17
CA ALA A 308 0.82 13.45 2.18
C ALA A 308 1.42 14.47 1.21
N ILE A 309 0.89 14.57 0.00
CA ILE A 309 1.33 15.53 -1.03
C ILE A 309 0.97 16.96 -0.65
N GLN A 310 -0.23 17.20 -0.12
CA GLN A 310 -0.68 18.53 0.28
C GLN A 310 0.10 19.05 1.49
N GLN A 311 0.32 18.21 2.50
CA GLN A 311 1.15 18.55 3.66
C GLN A 311 2.59 18.88 3.23
N ALA A 312 3.18 18.10 2.32
CA ALA A 312 4.52 18.35 1.81
C ALA A 312 4.65 19.72 1.13
N LYS A 313 3.69 20.06 0.27
CA LYS A 313 3.66 21.38 -0.41
C LYS A 313 3.44 22.53 0.58
N HIS A 314 2.59 22.33 1.56
CA HIS A 314 2.32 23.31 2.61
C HIS A 314 3.58 23.57 3.44
N LEU A 315 4.23 22.52 3.96
CA LEU A 315 5.46 22.65 4.73
C LEU A 315 6.58 23.28 3.90
N ALA A 316 6.73 22.89 2.62
CA ALA A 316 7.72 23.53 1.74
C ALA A 316 7.49 25.04 1.61
N LYS A 317 6.23 25.47 1.45
CA LYS A 317 5.89 26.90 1.39
C LYS A 317 6.26 27.61 2.68
N GLN A 318 5.92 27.03 3.85
CA GLN A 318 6.29 27.60 5.15
C GLN A 318 7.80 27.76 5.30
N LEU A 319 8.56 26.71 5.02
CA LEU A 319 10.03 26.73 5.12
C LEU A 319 10.67 27.71 4.14
N ASN A 320 10.17 27.79 2.91
CA ASN A 320 10.70 28.71 1.90
C ASN A 320 10.44 30.17 2.22
N THR A 321 9.29 30.50 2.84
CA THR A 321 8.86 31.90 3.08
C THR A 321 9.04 32.35 4.52
N GLY A 322 9.20 31.43 5.47
CA GLY A 322 9.17 31.71 6.91
C GLY A 322 7.76 31.99 7.46
N ALA A 323 6.72 31.85 6.65
CA ALA A 323 5.34 32.12 7.08
C ALA A 323 4.78 30.92 7.85
N ASP A 324 4.27 31.14 9.06
CA ASP A 324 3.57 30.13 9.85
C ASP A 324 2.07 30.16 9.50
N THR A 325 1.64 29.27 8.61
CA THR A 325 0.26 29.17 8.16
C THR A 325 -0.32 27.80 8.52
N ALA A 326 -1.61 27.77 8.89
CA ALA A 326 -2.29 26.51 9.22
C ALA A 326 -2.56 25.67 7.97
N PHE A 327 -2.23 24.38 8.04
CA PHE A 327 -2.57 23.43 7.00
C PHE A 327 -4.08 23.16 6.99
N LYS A 328 -4.67 23.16 5.79
CA LYS A 328 -6.05 22.73 5.55
C LYS A 328 -6.06 21.70 4.45
N TYR A 329 -6.62 20.53 4.73
CA TYR A 329 -6.78 19.47 3.75
C TYR A 329 -7.94 19.78 2.80
N VAL A 330 -7.68 19.61 1.53
CA VAL A 330 -8.70 19.68 0.47
C VAL A 330 -8.93 18.26 -0.04
N ASP A 331 -10.06 17.68 0.34
CA ASP A 331 -10.44 16.36 -0.16
C ASP A 331 -10.79 16.44 -1.65
N LYS A 332 -10.14 15.57 -2.44
CA LYS A 332 -10.36 15.43 -3.89
C LYS A 332 -11.26 14.26 -4.23
N GLY A 333 -11.77 13.57 -3.22
CA GLY A 333 -12.56 12.36 -3.36
C GLY A 333 -11.74 11.08 -3.23
N SER A 334 -12.45 9.97 -3.23
CA SER A 334 -11.92 8.62 -3.08
C SER A 334 -12.36 7.74 -4.23
N MET A 335 -11.56 6.73 -4.56
CA MET A 335 -11.88 5.80 -5.63
C MET A 335 -11.31 4.41 -5.35
N ALA A 336 -12.01 3.38 -5.85
CA ALA A 336 -11.56 2.00 -5.81
C ALA A 336 -11.98 1.26 -7.09
N THR A 337 -11.12 0.38 -7.60
CA THR A 337 -11.45 -0.48 -8.73
C THR A 337 -11.81 -1.88 -8.26
N ILE A 338 -12.79 -2.49 -8.91
CA ILE A 338 -13.25 -3.85 -8.62
C ILE A 338 -13.15 -4.68 -9.91
N GLY A 339 -11.92 -4.83 -10.37
CA GLY A 339 -11.64 -5.44 -11.65
C GLY A 339 -11.88 -4.50 -12.84
N ARG A 340 -11.83 -5.07 -14.04
CA ARG A 340 -11.91 -4.36 -15.31
C ARG A 340 -13.29 -3.78 -15.57
N ASN A 341 -13.34 -2.54 -16.06
CA ASN A 341 -14.56 -1.81 -16.40
C ASN A 341 -15.48 -1.55 -15.19
N ARG A 342 -15.02 -1.82 -13.97
CA ARG A 342 -15.77 -1.67 -12.74
C ARG A 342 -14.93 -0.91 -11.71
N ALA A 343 -15.40 0.26 -11.35
CA ALA A 343 -14.84 1.06 -10.28
C ALA A 343 -15.94 1.91 -9.66
N VAL A 344 -15.64 2.47 -8.51
CA VAL A 344 -16.46 3.46 -7.82
C VAL A 344 -15.57 4.66 -7.51
N CYS A 345 -16.10 5.87 -7.74
CA CYS A 345 -15.42 7.12 -7.47
C CYS A 345 -16.38 8.08 -6.77
N ASP A 346 -16.10 8.38 -5.52
CA ASP A 346 -16.73 9.45 -4.76
C ASP A 346 -15.93 10.73 -4.96
N LEU A 347 -16.34 11.58 -5.86
CA LEU A 347 -15.76 12.89 -6.06
C LEU A 347 -16.58 13.94 -5.33
N LYS A 348 -15.99 15.07 -4.98
CA LYS A 348 -16.66 16.13 -4.21
C LYS A 348 -18.00 16.57 -4.83
N PHE A 349 -18.12 16.54 -6.15
CA PHE A 349 -19.28 17.06 -6.89
C PHE A 349 -20.01 15.99 -7.72
N ALA A 350 -19.53 14.75 -7.74
CA ALA A 350 -20.11 13.70 -8.58
C ALA A 350 -19.76 12.31 -8.05
N TYR A 351 -20.70 11.39 -8.17
CA TYR A 351 -20.46 9.98 -8.00
C TYR A 351 -20.37 9.32 -9.38
N LEU A 352 -19.27 8.62 -9.64
CA LEU A 352 -19.09 7.82 -10.86
C LEU A 352 -19.00 6.34 -10.48
N TYR A 353 -19.52 5.47 -11.36
CA TYR A 353 -19.49 4.03 -11.21
C TYR A 353 -19.28 3.33 -12.56
N GLY A 354 -18.90 2.07 -12.54
CA GLY A 354 -18.67 1.26 -13.74
C GLY A 354 -17.54 1.76 -14.63
N ARG A 355 -17.76 1.78 -15.95
CA ARG A 355 -16.75 2.17 -16.95
C ARG A 355 -16.22 3.61 -16.81
N PRO A 356 -17.08 4.63 -16.63
CA PRO A 356 -16.60 6.01 -16.41
C PRO A 356 -15.70 6.13 -15.17
N ALA A 357 -16.09 5.52 -14.05
CA ALA A 357 -15.27 5.50 -12.84
C ALA A 357 -13.94 4.78 -13.06
N TRP A 358 -13.97 3.65 -13.78
CA TRP A 358 -12.76 2.88 -14.10
C TRP A 358 -11.81 3.68 -15.01
N ALA A 359 -12.30 4.36 -16.02
CA ALA A 359 -11.49 5.23 -16.89
C ALA A 359 -10.88 6.40 -16.10
N THR A 360 -11.67 7.02 -15.21
CA THR A 360 -11.19 8.08 -14.30
C THR A 360 -10.12 7.58 -13.36
N TRP A 361 -10.32 6.39 -12.75
CA TRP A 361 -9.34 5.73 -11.90
C TRP A 361 -8.02 5.48 -12.64
N MET A 362 -8.09 4.89 -13.84
CA MET A 362 -6.90 4.63 -14.68
C MET A 362 -6.15 5.91 -15.02
N PHE A 363 -6.86 6.94 -15.45
CA PHE A 363 -6.25 8.23 -15.82
C PHE A 363 -5.53 8.87 -14.63
N ILE A 364 -6.20 8.99 -13.47
CA ILE A 364 -5.61 9.61 -12.27
C ILE A 364 -4.40 8.81 -11.78
N HIS A 365 -4.47 7.49 -11.77
CA HIS A 365 -3.34 6.66 -11.35
C HIS A 365 -2.18 6.77 -12.34
N LEU A 366 -2.44 6.75 -13.65
CA LEU A 366 -1.42 6.88 -14.67
C LEU A 366 -0.65 8.20 -14.57
N ILE A 367 -1.35 9.33 -14.43
CA ILE A 367 -0.68 10.63 -14.29
C ILE A 367 0.10 10.78 -12.98
N SER A 368 -0.30 10.04 -11.94
CA SER A 368 0.32 10.07 -10.61
C SER A 368 1.61 9.23 -10.52
N ILE A 369 1.85 8.31 -11.45
CA ILE A 369 3.09 7.51 -11.52
C ILE A 369 4.29 8.43 -11.82
N LEU A 370 5.43 8.15 -11.17
CA LEU A 370 6.66 8.87 -11.44
C LEU A 370 7.34 8.36 -12.72
N GLY A 371 7.86 9.31 -13.50
CA GLY A 371 8.66 9.03 -14.69
C GLY A 371 7.84 8.70 -15.93
N MET A 372 8.15 9.37 -17.07
CA MET A 372 7.42 9.17 -18.33
C MET A 372 7.52 7.72 -18.84
N ARG A 373 8.70 7.08 -18.72
CA ARG A 373 8.88 5.68 -19.11
C ARG A 373 7.92 4.75 -18.36
N ASN A 374 7.77 4.95 -17.03
CA ASN A 374 6.90 4.13 -16.22
C ASN A 374 5.42 4.32 -16.60
N LYS A 375 5.01 5.57 -16.88
CA LYS A 375 3.65 5.85 -17.39
C LYS A 375 3.38 5.14 -18.71
N VAL A 376 4.30 5.21 -19.65
CA VAL A 376 4.17 4.55 -20.95
C VAL A 376 4.11 3.02 -20.78
N ASN A 377 4.99 2.44 -19.97
CA ASN A 377 4.98 1.00 -19.72
C ASN A 377 3.68 0.53 -19.10
N VAL A 378 3.18 1.24 -18.07
CA VAL A 378 1.89 0.92 -17.44
C VAL A 378 0.76 1.04 -18.46
N LEU A 379 0.74 2.11 -19.26
CA LEU A 379 -0.30 2.30 -20.29
C LEU A 379 -0.29 1.15 -21.31
N ILE A 380 0.89 0.78 -21.82
CA ILE A 380 1.02 -0.32 -22.78
C ILE A 380 0.54 -1.64 -22.15
N ASN A 381 0.97 -1.95 -20.91
CA ASN A 381 0.54 -3.15 -20.22
C ASN A 381 -0.99 -3.16 -20.00
N TRP A 382 -1.59 -2.04 -19.64
CA TRP A 382 -3.03 -1.92 -19.47
C TRP A 382 -3.80 -2.09 -20.78
N VAL A 383 -3.33 -1.47 -21.88
CA VAL A 383 -3.93 -1.63 -23.21
C VAL A 383 -3.82 -3.09 -23.66
N TRP A 384 -2.65 -3.71 -23.51
CA TRP A 384 -2.45 -5.11 -23.86
C TRP A 384 -3.34 -6.05 -23.05
N ALA A 385 -3.32 -5.91 -21.74
CA ALA A 385 -4.20 -6.68 -20.86
C ALA A 385 -5.68 -6.44 -21.20
N TYR A 386 -6.05 -5.21 -21.59
CA TYR A 386 -7.42 -4.89 -22.00
C TYR A 386 -7.85 -5.61 -23.27
N LEU A 387 -6.99 -5.79 -24.24
CA LEU A 387 -7.33 -6.44 -25.52
C LEU A 387 -7.30 -7.95 -25.41
N PHE A 388 -6.29 -8.52 -24.76
CA PHE A 388 -5.96 -9.94 -24.88
C PHE A 388 -6.20 -10.78 -23.61
N TYR A 389 -6.38 -10.16 -22.42
CA TYR A 389 -6.41 -10.85 -21.11
C TYR A 389 -5.17 -11.70 -20.79
N THR A 390 -4.09 -11.55 -21.57
CA THR A 390 -2.86 -12.28 -21.37
C THR A 390 -1.77 -11.34 -20.89
N THR A 391 -0.98 -11.77 -19.92
CA THR A 391 0.25 -11.11 -19.54
C THR A 391 1.36 -12.15 -19.49
N SER A 392 2.55 -11.81 -19.98
CA SER A 392 3.73 -12.68 -19.87
C SER A 392 4.35 -12.65 -18.45
N LEU A 393 3.62 -12.14 -17.45
CA LEU A 393 4.14 -11.84 -16.12
C LEU A 393 3.87 -12.94 -15.09
N ARG A 394 3.16 -14.02 -15.48
CA ARG A 394 2.91 -15.18 -14.63
C ARG A 394 4.12 -16.12 -14.60
N LEU A 395 5.22 -15.59 -14.12
CA LEU A 395 6.48 -16.29 -13.96
C LEU A 395 6.74 -16.55 -12.48
N LEU A 396 6.83 -17.80 -12.08
CA LEU A 396 7.21 -18.20 -10.73
C LEU A 396 8.72 -18.08 -10.54
N ILE A 397 9.17 -16.87 -10.20
CA ILE A 397 10.59 -16.57 -9.96
C ILE A 397 10.86 -16.75 -8.47
N ARG A 398 11.45 -17.89 -8.10
CA ARG A 398 11.79 -18.19 -6.72
C ARG A 398 13.13 -17.52 -6.34
N PRO A 399 13.25 -16.97 -5.13
CA PRO A 399 14.55 -16.49 -4.64
C PRO A 399 15.50 -17.69 -4.52
N VAL A 400 16.71 -17.54 -5.03
CA VAL A 400 17.75 -18.55 -4.85
C VAL A 400 18.20 -18.50 -3.39
N LYS A 401 18.12 -19.64 -2.69
CA LYS A 401 18.68 -19.79 -1.35
C LYS A 401 20.20 -19.92 -1.44
N TYR A 402 20.89 -18.80 -1.64
CA TYR A 402 22.32 -18.77 -1.34
C TYR A 402 22.51 -18.65 0.18
N PRO A 403 23.49 -19.34 0.77
CA PRO A 403 23.96 -18.93 2.08
C PRO A 403 24.41 -17.49 1.95
N ILE A 404 23.67 -16.55 2.57
CA ILE A 404 24.08 -15.17 2.67
C ILE A 404 25.45 -15.20 3.33
N ARG A 405 26.51 -14.82 2.60
CA ARG A 405 27.81 -14.58 3.24
C ARG A 405 27.56 -13.48 4.27
N LYS A 406 27.76 -13.77 5.54
CA LYS A 406 27.58 -12.83 6.66
C LYS A 406 28.37 -11.51 6.50
N HIS A 407 29.34 -11.47 5.58
CA HIS A 407 30.20 -10.32 5.29
C HIS A 407 29.51 -9.08 4.69
N TRP A 408 28.23 -9.12 4.37
CA TRP A 408 27.50 -7.93 3.87
C TRP A 408 26.69 -7.21 4.94
N ILE A 409 26.71 -7.72 6.18
CA ILE A 409 25.95 -7.17 7.31
C ILE A 409 26.89 -6.67 8.42
N ASP A 410 28.14 -7.15 8.44
CA ASP A 410 29.12 -6.86 9.50
C ASP A 410 30.23 -5.87 9.07
N GLU A 411 30.19 -5.30 7.86
CA GLU A 411 30.96 -4.14 7.41
C GLU A 411 29.99 -2.96 7.18
#